data_4aeb48f97ac755ff0793947313a189b9
#
_entry.id   4aeb48f97ac755ff0793947313a189b9
#
_cell.length_a   1.000
_cell.length_b   1.000
_cell.length_c   1.000
_cell.angle_alpha   90.00
_cell.angle_beta   90.00
_cell.angle_gamma   90.00
#
_symmetry.space_group_name_H-M   'P 1'
#
loop_
_entity.id
_entity.type
_entity.pdbx_description
1 polymer ?
#
loop_
_entity_poly.entity_id
_entity_poly.type
_entity_poly.pdbx_seq_one_letter_code
_entity_poly.pdbx_strand_id
1 'polypeptide(L)'
;MLYYVSGQVTVLEPGLAVVDCGGVGYGCRITAYTAGQLKLNQAARLYVTESIREDAFDLYGFISKEEQRCYELLTSVNGVGPKAAMAILSSGGPQNFTLAVMTGNEKMLTAEIGRAHV
;
A
#
# COMPACT_ATOMS: atom_id res chain seq x y z
N MET A 1 -7.05 -5.81 -15.81
CA MET A 1 -6.24 -5.24 -14.72
C MET A 1 -7.01 -4.15 -14.01
N LEU A 2 -7.10 -4.22 -12.70
CA LEU A 2 -7.71 -3.16 -11.92
C LEU A 2 -6.70 -2.02 -11.73
N TYR A 3 -7.12 -0.80 -11.98
CA TYR A 3 -6.29 0.39 -11.81
C TYR A 3 -6.59 1.09 -10.48
N TYR A 4 -7.85 1.32 -10.21
CA TYR A 4 -8.30 1.88 -8.93
C TYR A 4 -9.69 1.36 -8.62
N VAL A 5 -10.07 1.47 -7.35
CA VAL A 5 -11.45 1.25 -6.90
C VAL A 5 -11.95 2.53 -6.24
N SER A 6 -13.20 2.89 -6.52
CA SER A 6 -13.79 4.12 -6.02
C SER A 6 -15.20 3.81 -5.53
N GLY A 7 -15.47 4.11 -4.27
CA GLY A 7 -16.76 3.82 -3.67
C GLY A 7 -16.74 4.15 -2.20
N GLN A 8 -17.65 3.54 -1.44
CA GLN A 8 -17.78 3.77 -0.02
C GLN A 8 -16.94 2.77 0.76
N VAL A 9 -16.22 3.26 1.77
CA VAL A 9 -15.45 2.39 2.68
C VAL A 9 -16.43 1.74 3.65
N THR A 10 -16.64 0.44 3.52
CA THR A 10 -17.60 -0.30 4.33
C THR A 10 -16.97 -1.12 5.45
N VAL A 11 -15.68 -1.42 5.33
CA VAL A 11 -14.89 -2.08 6.37
C VAL A 11 -13.55 -1.34 6.48
N LEU A 12 -13.13 -1.06 7.70
CA LEU A 12 -11.85 -0.41 7.95
C LEU A 12 -11.24 -1.04 9.21
N GLU A 13 -10.23 -1.86 9.00
CA GLU A 13 -9.51 -2.57 10.04
C GLU A 13 -8.02 -2.33 9.88
N PRO A 14 -7.19 -2.63 10.88
CA PRO A 14 -5.74 -2.54 10.70
C PRO A 14 -5.29 -3.40 9.50
N GLY A 15 -4.75 -2.74 8.49
CA GLY A 15 -4.23 -3.41 7.30
C GLY A 15 -5.27 -3.82 6.27
N LEU A 16 -6.56 -3.50 6.47
CA LEU A 16 -7.61 -3.90 5.52
C LEU A 16 -8.67 -2.81 5.37
N ALA A 17 -9.00 -2.49 4.14
CA ALA A 17 -10.16 -1.66 3.82
C ALA A 17 -10.99 -2.36 2.75
N VAL A 18 -12.30 -2.31 2.90
CA VAL A 18 -13.22 -2.77 1.84
C VAL A 18 -13.89 -1.56 1.24
N VAL A 19 -13.78 -1.43 -0.08
CA VAL A 19 -14.43 -0.38 -0.84
C VAL A 19 -15.58 -0.99 -1.62
N ASP A 20 -16.79 -0.53 -1.33
CA ASP A 20 -18.01 -0.99 -2.00
C ASP A 20 -18.22 -0.18 -3.26
N CYS A 21 -18.10 -0.85 -4.39
CA CYS A 21 -18.24 -0.23 -5.72
C CYS A 21 -19.53 -0.76 -6.35
N GLY A 22 -20.64 -0.12 -6.02
CA GLY A 22 -21.94 -0.50 -6.61
C GLY A 22 -22.43 -1.88 -6.21
N GLY A 23 -22.14 -2.33 -5.00
CA GLY A 23 -22.54 -3.65 -4.51
C GLY A 23 -21.45 -4.70 -4.56
N VAL A 24 -20.29 -4.36 -5.12
CA VAL A 24 -19.11 -5.25 -5.10
C VAL A 24 -18.09 -4.70 -4.10
N GLY A 25 -17.78 -5.49 -3.07
CA GLY A 25 -16.80 -5.11 -2.05
C GLY A 25 -15.41 -5.59 -2.42
N TYR A 26 -14.48 -4.64 -2.64
CA TYR A 26 -13.09 -4.96 -2.91
C TYR A 26 -12.30 -4.85 -1.62
N GLY A 27 -11.79 -5.99 -1.13
CA GLY A 27 -10.91 -6.01 0.04
C GLY A 27 -9.49 -5.68 -0.35
N CYS A 28 -8.97 -4.55 0.15
CA CYS A 28 -7.65 -4.08 -0.17
C CYS A 28 -6.75 -4.10 1.07
N ARG A 29 -5.57 -4.68 0.93
CA ARG A 29 -4.53 -4.53 1.95
C ARG A 29 -4.03 -3.09 1.90
N ILE A 30 -3.94 -2.44 3.04
CA ILE A 30 -3.57 -1.02 3.12
C ILE A 30 -2.48 -0.80 4.16
N THR A 31 -1.73 0.28 3.98
CA THR A 31 -0.75 0.73 4.96
C THR A 31 -1.43 1.50 6.09
N ALA A 32 -0.71 1.71 7.19
CA ALA A 32 -1.18 2.59 8.26
C ALA A 32 -1.35 4.02 7.76
N TYR A 33 -0.51 4.46 6.82
CA TYR A 33 -0.64 5.79 6.21
C TYR A 33 -1.97 5.94 5.48
N THR A 34 -2.32 4.98 4.61
CA THR A 34 -3.60 4.99 3.89
C THR A 34 -4.77 4.88 4.87
N ALA A 35 -4.68 4.01 5.89
CA ALA A 35 -5.74 3.85 6.88
C ALA A 35 -6.06 5.17 7.60
N GLY A 36 -5.03 5.97 7.88
CA GLY A 36 -5.20 7.28 8.51
C GLY A 36 -5.93 8.30 7.65
N GLN A 37 -6.00 8.08 6.35
CA GLN A 37 -6.68 8.97 5.41
C GLN A 37 -8.10 8.53 5.09
N LEU A 38 -8.51 7.35 5.56
CA LEU A 38 -9.82 6.78 5.28
C LEU A 38 -10.75 6.95 6.49
N LYS A 39 -12.04 7.02 6.20
CA LYS A 39 -13.08 7.01 7.23
C LYS A 39 -14.17 6.04 6.85
N LEU A 40 -14.62 5.26 7.83
CA LEU A 40 -15.71 4.30 7.63
C LEU A 40 -16.97 5.02 7.15
N ASN A 41 -17.65 4.43 6.20
CA ASN A 41 -18.90 4.93 5.60
C ASN A 41 -18.73 6.23 4.79
N GLN A 42 -17.51 6.55 4.39
CA GLN A 42 -17.24 7.69 3.51
C GLN A 42 -16.66 7.23 2.17
N ALA A 43 -16.85 8.06 1.17
CA ALA A 43 -16.33 7.78 -0.17
C ALA A 43 -14.81 7.90 -0.19
N ALA A 44 -14.18 7.01 -0.93
CA ALA A 44 -12.73 7.03 -1.13
C ALA A 44 -12.38 6.40 -2.48
N ARG A 45 -11.19 6.74 -2.96
CA ARG A 45 -10.57 6.08 -4.11
C ARG A 45 -9.24 5.52 -3.67
N LEU A 46 -9.01 4.25 -3.95
CA LEU A 46 -7.72 3.61 -3.71
C LEU A 46 -7.14 3.16 -5.04
N TYR A 47 -5.91 3.52 -5.29
CA TYR A 47 -5.14 2.98 -6.41
C TYR A 47 -4.68 1.60 -6.02
N VAL A 48 -4.91 0.61 -6.90
CA VAL A 48 -4.67 -0.77 -6.53
C VAL A 48 -3.56 -1.41 -7.36
N THR A 49 -2.82 -2.28 -6.71
CA THR A 49 -1.85 -3.16 -7.34
C THR A 49 -2.28 -4.58 -7.04
N GLU A 50 -2.42 -5.38 -8.09
CA GLU A 50 -2.80 -6.77 -7.97
C GLU A 50 -1.57 -7.64 -7.73
N SER A 51 -1.66 -8.54 -6.77
CA SER A 51 -0.65 -9.57 -6.54
C SER A 51 -1.33 -10.92 -6.78
N ILE A 52 -1.05 -11.50 -7.94
CA ILE A 52 -1.65 -12.76 -8.34
C ILE A 52 -0.58 -13.84 -8.27
N ARG A 53 -0.84 -14.85 -7.44
CA ARG A 53 0.01 -16.03 -7.32
C ARG A 53 -0.84 -17.25 -7.56
N GLU A 54 -0.22 -18.39 -7.73
CA GLU A 54 -0.89 -19.64 -8.01
C GLU A 54 -2.00 -19.97 -7.02
N ASP A 55 -1.78 -19.64 -5.73
CA ASP A 55 -2.68 -19.97 -4.63
C ASP A 55 -3.29 -18.75 -3.95
N ALA A 56 -3.05 -17.54 -4.45
CA ALA A 56 -3.51 -16.32 -3.79
C ALA A 56 -3.71 -15.18 -4.79
N PHE A 57 -4.73 -14.39 -4.52
CA PHE A 57 -5.00 -13.13 -5.23
C PHE A 57 -5.25 -12.05 -4.18
N ASP A 58 -4.34 -11.08 -4.11
CA ASP A 58 -4.46 -9.97 -3.17
C ASP A 58 -4.49 -8.65 -3.90
N LEU A 59 -5.28 -7.70 -3.38
CA LEU A 59 -5.26 -6.31 -3.81
C LEU A 59 -4.55 -5.48 -2.75
N TYR A 60 -3.60 -4.67 -3.18
CA TYR A 60 -2.95 -3.68 -2.34
C TYR A 60 -3.46 -2.31 -2.74
N GLY A 61 -4.08 -1.60 -1.80
CA GLY A 61 -4.70 -0.31 -2.05
C GLY A 61 -3.92 0.84 -1.44
N PHE A 62 -3.80 1.94 -2.19
CA PHE A 62 -3.01 3.11 -1.80
C PHE A 62 -3.86 4.36 -1.99
N ILE A 63 -3.84 5.26 -0.99
CA ILE A 63 -4.61 6.49 -1.06
C ILE A 63 -4.07 7.44 -2.13
N SER A 64 -2.81 7.31 -2.51
CA SER A 64 -2.18 8.18 -3.51
C SER A 64 -1.33 7.36 -4.47
N LYS A 65 -1.12 7.92 -5.68
CA LYS A 65 -0.19 7.34 -6.65
C LYS A 65 1.24 7.38 -6.16
N GLU A 66 1.58 8.38 -5.36
CA GLU A 66 2.90 8.50 -4.76
C GLU A 66 3.22 7.30 -3.87
N GLU A 67 2.28 6.94 -2.99
CA GLU A 67 2.44 5.76 -2.14
C GLU A 67 2.54 4.47 -2.97
N GLN A 68 1.69 4.33 -3.98
CA GLN A 68 1.73 3.19 -4.88
C GLN A 68 3.08 3.06 -5.58
N ARG A 69 3.63 4.18 -6.04
CA ARG A 69 4.95 4.20 -6.69
C ARG A 69 6.05 3.77 -5.73
N CYS A 70 5.99 4.21 -4.49
CA CYS A 70 6.93 3.77 -3.46
C CYS A 70 6.84 2.26 -3.23
N TYR A 71 5.63 1.73 -3.18
CA TYR A 71 5.41 0.29 -3.07
C TYR A 71 6.06 -0.47 -4.25
N GLU A 72 5.83 0.01 -5.46
CA GLU A 72 6.39 -0.62 -6.66
C GLU A 72 7.91 -0.60 -6.65
N LEU A 73 8.51 0.52 -6.23
CA LEU A 73 9.95 0.63 -6.10
C LEU A 73 10.50 -0.33 -5.05
N LEU A 74 9.87 -0.42 -3.91
CA LEU A 74 10.30 -1.32 -2.83
C LEU A 74 10.23 -2.78 -3.27
N THR A 75 9.15 -3.18 -3.91
CA THR A 75 8.98 -4.56 -4.36
C THR A 75 9.89 -4.91 -5.54
N SER A 76 10.45 -3.91 -6.22
CA SER A 76 11.46 -4.16 -7.26
C SER A 76 12.82 -4.51 -6.68
N VAL A 77 13.05 -4.24 -5.39
CA VAL A 77 14.29 -4.60 -4.71
C VAL A 77 14.30 -6.09 -4.41
N ASN A 78 15.40 -6.75 -4.74
CA ASN A 78 15.54 -8.19 -4.53
C ASN A 78 15.40 -8.52 -3.04
N GLY A 79 14.52 -9.47 -2.71
CA GLY A 79 14.26 -9.88 -1.34
C GLY A 79 13.18 -9.08 -0.60
N VAL A 80 12.60 -8.06 -1.25
CA VAL A 80 11.50 -7.29 -0.65
C VAL A 80 10.19 -7.73 -1.28
N GLY A 81 9.41 -8.49 -0.54
CA GLY A 81 8.07 -8.89 -0.97
C GLY A 81 7.00 -7.89 -0.57
N PRO A 82 5.73 -8.16 -0.95
CA PRO A 82 4.63 -7.25 -0.64
C PRO A 82 4.46 -6.93 0.84
N LYS A 83 4.55 -7.91 1.72
CA LYS A 83 4.39 -7.70 3.17
C LYS A 83 5.47 -6.79 3.74
N ALA A 84 6.73 -6.99 3.34
CA ALA A 84 7.83 -6.16 3.76
C ALA A 84 7.65 -4.72 3.26
N ALA A 85 7.28 -4.54 2.01
CA ALA A 85 7.02 -3.22 1.43
C ALA A 85 5.90 -2.48 2.17
N MET A 86 4.81 -3.17 2.48
CA MET A 86 3.69 -2.57 3.22
C MET A 86 4.11 -2.15 4.63
N ALA A 87 4.92 -2.97 5.31
CA ALA A 87 5.43 -2.65 6.64
C ALA A 87 6.34 -1.42 6.61
N ILE A 88 7.22 -1.33 5.61
CA ILE A 88 8.11 -0.20 5.43
C ILE A 88 7.31 1.10 5.22
N LEU A 89 6.34 1.08 4.32
CA LEU A 89 5.50 2.23 4.03
C LEU A 89 4.67 2.66 5.23
N SER A 90 4.23 1.69 6.05
CA SER A 90 3.46 1.99 7.26
C SER A 90 4.29 2.68 8.33
N SER A 91 5.61 2.50 8.34
CA SER A 91 6.47 3.06 9.37
C SER A 91 6.83 4.53 9.15
N GLY A 92 6.89 5.00 7.89
CA GLY A 92 7.39 6.34 7.61
C GLY A 92 6.57 7.18 6.64
N GLY A 93 5.58 6.59 5.99
CA GLY A 93 4.79 7.26 4.97
C GLY A 93 5.55 7.47 3.66
N PRO A 94 4.83 7.82 2.57
CA PRO A 94 5.43 7.89 1.24
C PRO A 94 6.43 9.02 1.06
N GLN A 95 6.27 10.14 1.76
CA GLN A 95 7.17 11.29 1.62
C GLN A 95 8.61 10.95 1.99
N ASN A 96 8.81 10.15 3.03
CA ASN A 96 10.15 9.76 3.47
C ASN A 96 10.84 8.90 2.41
N PHE A 97 10.10 8.01 1.77
CA PHE A 97 10.67 7.16 0.73
C PHE A 97 10.93 7.91 -0.56
N THR A 98 10.03 8.80 -0.94
CA THR A 98 10.22 9.66 -2.11
C THR A 98 11.48 10.50 -1.94
N LEU A 99 11.68 11.10 -0.78
CA LEU A 99 12.87 11.89 -0.50
C LEU A 99 14.13 11.03 -0.55
N ALA A 100 14.12 9.84 0.07
CA ALA A 100 15.25 8.93 0.07
C ALA A 100 15.64 8.50 -1.35
N VAL A 101 14.65 8.19 -2.18
CA VAL A 101 14.89 7.80 -3.58
C VAL A 101 15.45 8.96 -4.40
N MET A 102 14.87 10.15 -4.25
CA MET A 102 15.30 11.34 -4.99
C MET A 102 16.69 11.81 -4.60
N THR A 103 17.08 11.65 -3.34
CA THR A 103 18.39 12.04 -2.85
C THR A 103 19.44 10.95 -2.98
N GLY A 104 19.04 9.76 -3.41
CA GLY A 104 19.95 8.60 -3.51
C GLY A 104 20.41 8.09 -2.16
N ASN A 105 19.62 8.28 -1.10
CA ASN A 105 19.99 7.88 0.25
C ASN A 105 19.75 6.38 0.46
N GLU A 106 20.68 5.57 -0.03
CA GLU A 106 20.62 4.11 0.07
C GLU A 106 20.65 3.61 1.52
N LYS A 107 21.36 4.34 2.40
CA LYS A 107 21.46 3.96 3.81
C LYS A 107 20.08 3.99 4.50
N MET A 108 19.31 5.04 4.25
CA MET A 108 17.97 5.18 4.83
C MET A 108 17.05 4.08 4.32
N LEU A 109 17.10 3.81 3.02
CA LEU A 109 16.28 2.76 2.41
C LEU A 109 16.68 1.38 2.95
N THR A 110 17.97 1.10 3.03
CA THR A 110 18.50 -0.16 3.56
C THR A 110 18.10 -0.36 5.03
N ALA A 111 18.16 0.69 5.85
CA ALA A 111 17.76 0.63 7.25
C ALA A 111 16.26 0.28 7.40
N GLU A 112 15.41 0.87 6.58
CA GLU A 112 13.97 0.58 6.62
C GLU A 112 13.68 -0.85 6.16
N ILE A 113 14.36 -1.34 5.13
CA ILE A 113 14.25 -2.73 4.68
C ILE A 113 14.68 -3.68 5.81
N GLY A 114 15.79 -3.39 6.47
CA GLY A 114 16.27 -4.19 7.60
C GLY A 114 15.27 -4.28 8.73
N ARG A 115 14.61 -3.18 9.07
CA ARG A 115 13.55 -3.17 10.11
C ARG A 115 12.37 -4.04 9.71
N ALA A 116 11.98 -4.04 8.45
CA ALA A 116 10.85 -4.82 7.97
C ALA A 116 11.10 -6.32 8.02
N HIS A 117 12.38 -6.72 7.96
CA HIS A 117 12.77 -8.14 8.02
C HIS A 117 13.00 -8.66 9.44
N VAL A 118 13.01 -7.80 10.43
CA VAL A 118 13.10 -8.17 11.84
C VAL A 118 11.73 -8.51 12.41
#